data_4a6b04fd08e89ee55007eced93eeb748
#
_entry.id   4a6b04fd08e89ee55007eced93eeb748
#
_cell.length_a   1.000
_cell.length_b   1.000
_cell.length_c   1.000
_cell.angle_alpha   90.00
_cell.angle_beta   90.00
_cell.angle_gamma   90.00
#
_symmetry.space_group_name_H-M   'P 1'
#
loop_
_entity.id
_entity.type
_entity.pdbx_description
1 polymer ?
#
loop_
_entity_poly.entity_id
_entity_poly.type
_entity_poly.pdbx_seq_one_letter_code
_entity_poly.pdbx_strand_id
1 'polypeptide(L)'
;MSQLFSGQDNQIGVYYVSKSNFGIGQKVGEYSDFSFLAPANFEKFIEKINALSLTQEEIDRIKEQREKEITTSLTKLNNEIYQNEKGLGENDRVYLVAASIIATLGIPNKVSPLEKSDLKSSLEQGNTDGDIIVRKIRAFLNEKHLPDEKKQLIIRTLENTLTTDNINRPEKGESQLKRVFIKIVDTLGIYYKIGLTTDFTGKLFNEMYTWLGFTQDKLNDVVLTPSYVATLLVKLARVTKDSYVWDFAT
;
A
#
# COMPACT_ATOMS: atom_id res chain seq x y z
N MET A 1 -6.95 -17.68 -9.78
CA MET A 1 -8.24 -17.33 -10.40
C MET A 1 -9.17 -16.87 -9.30
N SER A 2 -9.46 -15.58 -9.24
CA SER A 2 -10.45 -15.05 -8.29
C SER A 2 -11.79 -14.89 -9.02
N GLN A 3 -12.85 -15.46 -8.46
CA GLN A 3 -14.21 -15.29 -8.95
C GLN A 3 -14.85 -14.13 -8.18
N LEU A 4 -15.34 -13.12 -8.89
CA LEU A 4 -16.22 -12.10 -8.34
C LEU A 4 -17.62 -12.39 -8.87
N PHE A 5 -18.55 -12.70 -7.95
CA PHE A 5 -19.97 -12.85 -8.27
C PHE A 5 -20.64 -11.49 -8.20
N SER A 6 -21.16 -11.00 -9.31
CA SER A 6 -22.07 -9.85 -9.32
C SER A 6 -23.49 -10.38 -9.51
N GLY A 7 -24.32 -10.19 -8.49
CA GLY A 7 -25.69 -10.68 -8.52
C GLY A 7 -26.66 -9.68 -9.17
N GLN A 8 -26.76 -9.69 -10.48
CA GLN A 8 -27.97 -9.35 -11.21
C GLN A 8 -28.09 -10.35 -12.37
N ASP A 9 -29.21 -11.01 -12.45
CA ASP A 9 -29.63 -11.94 -13.51
C ASP A 9 -29.00 -13.34 -13.55
N ASN A 10 -28.69 -13.98 -12.42
CA ASN A 10 -28.19 -15.37 -12.37
C ASN A 10 -26.99 -15.66 -13.30
N GLN A 11 -26.15 -14.66 -13.59
CA GLN A 11 -24.96 -14.84 -14.42
C GLN A 11 -23.69 -14.76 -13.57
N ILE A 12 -22.74 -15.65 -13.90
CA ILE A 12 -21.43 -15.72 -13.27
C ILE A 12 -20.46 -14.93 -14.12
N GLY A 13 -19.99 -13.77 -13.61
CA GLY A 13 -18.90 -13.02 -14.21
C GLY A 13 -17.56 -13.68 -13.89
N VAL A 14 -16.81 -14.09 -14.90
CA VAL A 14 -15.48 -14.69 -14.74
C VAL A 14 -14.42 -13.70 -15.16
N TYR A 15 -13.45 -13.47 -14.25
CA TYR A 15 -12.32 -12.57 -14.48
C TYR A 15 -11.01 -13.33 -14.35
N TYR A 16 -10.11 -13.10 -15.30
CA TYR A 16 -8.75 -13.57 -15.25
C TYR A 16 -7.88 -12.52 -14.57
N VAL A 17 -7.20 -12.92 -13.50
CA VAL A 17 -6.25 -12.08 -12.79
C VAL A 17 -4.94 -12.85 -12.66
N SER A 18 -3.84 -12.29 -13.16
CA SER A 18 -2.51 -12.86 -13.01
C SER A 18 -1.54 -11.87 -12.38
N LYS A 19 -0.43 -12.37 -11.87
CA LYS A 19 0.66 -11.52 -11.38
C LYS A 19 1.27 -10.68 -12.52
N SER A 20 1.33 -11.22 -13.74
CA SER A 20 1.82 -10.50 -14.91
C SER A 20 0.89 -9.36 -15.34
N ASN A 21 -0.40 -9.44 -15.01
CA ASN A 21 -1.38 -8.39 -15.30
C ASN A 21 -1.55 -7.40 -14.12
N PHE A 22 -0.62 -7.36 -13.17
CA PHE A 22 -0.65 -6.45 -12.01
C PHE A 22 -1.94 -6.50 -11.18
N GLY A 23 -2.60 -7.65 -11.13
CA GLY A 23 -3.86 -7.80 -10.41
C GLY A 23 -5.06 -7.15 -11.11
N ILE A 24 -4.91 -6.62 -12.31
CA ILE A 24 -6.04 -6.10 -13.09
C ILE A 24 -6.86 -7.29 -13.59
N GLY A 25 -8.13 -7.33 -13.18
CA GLY A 25 -9.07 -8.34 -13.65
C GLY A 25 -9.51 -8.04 -15.08
N GLN A 26 -9.29 -8.98 -15.99
CA GLN A 26 -9.82 -8.93 -17.34
C GLN A 26 -11.02 -9.86 -17.46
N LYS A 27 -12.16 -9.36 -17.93
CA LYS A 27 -13.38 -10.14 -18.05
C LYS A 27 -13.23 -11.19 -19.13
N VAL A 28 -13.29 -12.47 -18.72
CA VAL A 28 -13.24 -13.62 -19.62
C VAL A 28 -14.61 -13.85 -20.25
N GLY A 29 -15.68 -13.66 -19.49
CA GLY A 29 -17.04 -13.81 -19.97
C GLY A 29 -18.07 -13.82 -18.83
N GLU A 30 -19.32 -13.89 -19.23
CA GLU A 30 -20.47 -14.14 -18.37
C GLU A 30 -21.07 -15.48 -18.73
N TYR A 31 -21.38 -16.28 -17.72
CA TYR A 31 -21.83 -17.64 -17.87
C TYR A 31 -23.04 -17.88 -16.97
N SER A 32 -24.02 -18.63 -17.46
CA SER A 32 -25.22 -18.98 -16.68
C SER A 32 -24.94 -20.04 -15.60
N ASP A 33 -23.89 -20.82 -15.79
CA ASP A 33 -23.48 -21.90 -14.88
C ASP A 33 -21.96 -22.18 -15.01
N PHE A 34 -21.46 -23.19 -14.32
CA PHE A 34 -20.06 -23.59 -14.36
C PHE A 34 -19.69 -24.55 -15.51
N SER A 35 -20.52 -24.71 -16.52
CA SER A 35 -20.26 -25.60 -17.66
C SER A 35 -18.98 -25.22 -18.45
N PHE A 36 -18.52 -23.98 -18.38
CA PHE A 36 -17.24 -23.56 -18.97
C PHE A 36 -16.02 -24.28 -18.37
N LEU A 37 -16.13 -24.87 -17.16
CA LEU A 37 -15.10 -25.69 -16.53
C LEU A 37 -15.22 -27.17 -16.85
N ALA A 38 -16.27 -27.59 -17.55
CA ALA A 38 -16.42 -28.98 -17.97
C ALA A 38 -15.30 -29.41 -18.93
N PRO A 39 -14.82 -30.65 -18.87
CA PRO A 39 -13.70 -31.12 -19.70
C PRO A 39 -13.84 -30.79 -21.20
N ALA A 40 -15.07 -30.91 -21.73
CA ALA A 40 -15.37 -30.63 -23.14
C ALA A 40 -15.21 -29.13 -23.53
N ASN A 41 -15.29 -28.22 -22.57
CA ASN A 41 -15.25 -26.77 -22.79
C ASN A 41 -13.95 -26.13 -22.26
N PHE A 42 -13.18 -26.88 -21.48
CA PHE A 42 -12.04 -26.34 -20.74
C PHE A 42 -10.94 -25.80 -21.65
N GLU A 43 -10.63 -26.48 -22.76
CA GLU A 43 -9.62 -25.99 -23.72
C GLU A 43 -10.02 -24.64 -24.32
N LYS A 44 -11.27 -24.50 -24.76
CA LYS A 44 -11.80 -23.22 -25.30
C LYS A 44 -11.80 -22.12 -24.26
N PHE A 45 -12.02 -22.46 -22.99
CA PHE A 45 -11.95 -21.51 -21.88
C PHE A 45 -10.50 -21.05 -21.66
N ILE A 46 -9.53 -21.96 -21.71
CA ILE A 46 -8.11 -21.62 -21.60
C ILE A 46 -7.65 -20.79 -22.81
N GLU A 47 -8.11 -21.08 -24.03
CA GLU A 47 -7.81 -20.25 -25.20
C GLU A 47 -8.29 -18.80 -25.03
N LYS A 48 -9.50 -18.60 -24.47
CA LYS A 48 -9.99 -17.25 -24.15
C LYS A 48 -9.10 -16.54 -23.11
N ILE A 49 -8.64 -17.23 -22.07
CA ILE A 49 -7.73 -16.67 -21.08
C ILE A 49 -6.40 -16.28 -21.73
N ASN A 50 -5.85 -17.15 -22.59
CA ASN A 50 -4.59 -16.89 -23.29
C ASN A 50 -4.71 -15.69 -24.24
N ALA A 51 -5.87 -15.51 -24.89
CA ALA A 51 -6.15 -14.37 -25.75
C ALA A 51 -6.25 -13.03 -24.97
N LEU A 52 -6.53 -13.09 -23.67
CA LEU A 52 -6.54 -11.93 -22.77
C LEU A 52 -5.15 -11.63 -22.15
N SER A 53 -4.14 -12.46 -22.41
CA SER A 53 -2.81 -12.23 -21.89
C SER A 53 -2.22 -10.97 -22.51
N LEU A 54 -1.78 -10.06 -21.64
CA LEU A 54 -1.16 -8.81 -22.08
C LEU A 54 0.23 -9.09 -22.67
N THR A 55 0.56 -8.36 -23.73
CA THR A 55 1.93 -8.33 -24.24
C THR A 55 2.87 -7.66 -23.26
N GLN A 56 4.18 -7.90 -23.39
CA GLN A 56 5.17 -7.25 -22.53
C GLN A 56 5.11 -5.72 -22.62
N GLU A 57 4.85 -5.19 -23.82
CA GLU A 57 4.70 -3.75 -24.04
C GLU A 57 3.49 -3.16 -23.32
N GLU A 58 2.35 -3.86 -23.34
CA GLU A 58 1.16 -3.45 -22.61
C GLU A 58 1.39 -3.49 -21.10
N ILE A 59 2.05 -4.53 -20.60
CA ILE A 59 2.44 -4.66 -19.19
C ILE A 59 3.34 -3.48 -18.79
N ASP A 60 4.32 -3.13 -19.59
CA ASP A 60 5.26 -2.04 -19.28
C ASP A 60 4.56 -0.67 -19.30
N ARG A 61 3.62 -0.43 -20.22
CA ARG A 61 2.77 0.77 -20.23
C ARG A 61 1.90 0.88 -18.95
N ILE A 62 1.28 -0.24 -18.57
CA ILE A 62 0.45 -0.27 -17.35
C ILE A 62 1.31 0.02 -16.10
N LYS A 63 2.53 -0.53 -16.04
CA LYS A 63 3.48 -0.22 -14.96
C LYS A 63 3.79 1.26 -14.90
N GLU A 64 4.20 1.83 -16.02
CA GLU A 64 4.56 3.24 -16.11
C GLU A 64 3.38 4.15 -15.70
N GLN A 65 2.18 3.83 -16.16
CA GLN A 65 0.98 4.55 -15.77
C GLN A 65 0.72 4.46 -14.27
N ARG A 66 0.82 3.26 -13.67
CA ARG A 66 0.65 3.05 -12.23
C ARG A 66 1.69 3.81 -11.40
N GLU A 67 2.92 3.84 -11.86
CA GLU A 67 3.97 4.60 -11.21
C GLU A 67 3.67 6.11 -11.19
N LYS A 68 3.18 6.66 -12.29
CA LYS A 68 2.73 8.06 -12.36
C LYS A 68 1.53 8.32 -11.45
N GLU A 69 0.56 7.41 -11.41
CA GLU A 69 -0.60 7.50 -10.51
C GLU A 69 -0.19 7.53 -9.03
N ILE A 70 0.74 6.66 -8.62
CA ILE A 70 1.26 6.61 -7.25
C ILE A 70 1.92 7.95 -6.89
N THR A 71 2.84 8.43 -7.70
CA THR A 71 3.53 9.71 -7.46
C THR A 71 2.54 10.87 -7.38
N THR A 72 1.61 10.95 -8.32
CA THR A 72 0.56 11.98 -8.32
C THR A 72 -0.31 11.90 -7.07
N SER A 73 -0.69 10.71 -6.65
CA SER A 73 -1.51 10.49 -5.45
C SER A 73 -0.78 10.91 -4.17
N LEU A 74 0.51 10.60 -4.07
CA LEU A 74 1.35 10.98 -2.93
C LEU A 74 1.53 12.50 -2.85
N THR A 75 1.88 13.15 -3.96
CA THR A 75 2.03 14.60 -4.02
C THR A 75 0.73 15.31 -3.68
N LYS A 76 -0.40 14.83 -4.23
CA LYS A 76 -1.73 15.37 -3.93
C LYS A 76 -2.08 15.20 -2.46
N LEU A 77 -1.84 14.02 -1.88
CA LEU A 77 -2.10 13.74 -0.47
C LEU A 77 -1.31 14.70 0.44
N ASN A 78 -0.02 14.89 0.18
CA ASN A 78 0.80 15.83 0.94
C ASN A 78 0.23 17.25 0.90
N ASN A 79 -0.09 17.74 -0.29
CA ASN A 79 -0.64 19.09 -0.47
C ASN A 79 -1.99 19.24 0.24
N GLU A 80 -2.85 18.23 0.17
CA GLU A 80 -4.14 18.24 0.84
C GLU A 80 -4.03 18.24 2.36
N ILE A 81 -3.10 17.43 2.93
CA ILE A 81 -2.84 17.44 4.37
C ILE A 81 -2.26 18.80 4.77
N TYR A 82 -1.28 19.32 4.03
CA TYR A 82 -0.64 20.60 4.31
C TYR A 82 -1.64 21.77 4.32
N GLN A 83 -2.55 21.80 3.35
CA GLN A 83 -3.51 22.90 3.20
C GLN A 83 -4.68 22.83 4.19
N ASN A 84 -5.15 21.63 4.49
CA ASN A 84 -6.40 21.44 5.23
C ASN A 84 -6.19 21.12 6.71
N GLU A 85 -5.01 20.59 7.09
CA GLU A 85 -4.73 20.15 8.45
C GLU A 85 -3.63 21.02 9.07
N LYS A 86 -4.04 22.03 9.80
CA LYS A 86 -3.13 23.02 10.42
C LYS A 86 -2.31 22.37 11.55
N GLY A 87 -1.07 22.84 11.72
CA GLY A 87 -0.23 22.45 12.85
C GLY A 87 0.52 21.12 12.68
N LEU A 88 0.39 20.45 11.54
CA LEU A 88 1.19 19.27 11.21
C LEU A 88 2.48 19.67 10.51
N GLY A 89 3.61 19.42 11.16
CA GLY A 89 4.94 19.59 10.57
C GLY A 89 5.23 18.56 9.48
N GLU A 90 6.37 18.73 8.82
CA GLU A 90 6.80 17.82 7.75
C GLU A 90 7.03 16.40 8.29
N ASN A 91 7.69 16.29 9.44
CA ASN A 91 7.92 15.01 10.11
C ASN A 91 6.61 14.34 10.53
N ASP A 92 5.65 15.13 11.06
CA ASP A 92 4.37 14.59 11.51
C ASP A 92 3.61 13.95 10.35
N ARG A 93 3.60 14.58 9.19
CA ARG A 93 2.96 14.04 7.97
C ARG A 93 3.56 12.70 7.56
N VAL A 94 4.89 12.60 7.57
CA VAL A 94 5.60 11.34 7.27
C VAL A 94 5.25 10.26 8.28
N TYR A 95 5.26 10.58 9.56
CA TYR A 95 4.93 9.63 10.63
C TYR A 95 3.47 9.17 10.56
N LEU A 96 2.55 10.08 10.26
CA LEU A 96 1.13 9.75 10.09
C LEU A 96 0.89 8.80 8.90
N VAL A 97 1.57 9.02 7.79
CA VAL A 97 1.48 8.11 6.63
C VAL A 97 2.04 6.73 6.98
N ALA A 98 3.25 6.67 7.56
CA ALA A 98 3.87 5.40 7.96
C ALA A 98 3.00 4.64 8.97
N ALA A 99 2.51 5.33 10.00
CA ALA A 99 1.65 4.76 11.03
C ALA A 99 0.33 4.22 10.45
N SER A 100 -0.31 4.98 9.57
CA SER A 100 -1.58 4.58 8.93
C SER A 100 -1.39 3.33 8.07
N ILE A 101 -0.31 3.25 7.30
CA ILE A 101 0.01 2.07 6.50
C ILE A 101 0.22 0.86 7.41
N ILE A 102 1.13 0.96 8.40
CA ILE A 102 1.44 -0.17 9.30
C ILE A 102 0.20 -0.66 10.04
N ALA A 103 -0.61 0.25 10.59
CA ALA A 103 -1.81 -0.09 11.34
C ALA A 103 -2.86 -0.84 10.50
N THR A 104 -2.90 -0.57 9.19
CA THR A 104 -3.89 -1.16 8.27
C THR A 104 -3.42 -2.39 7.52
N LEU A 105 -2.15 -2.82 7.70
CA LEU A 105 -1.64 -4.03 7.02
C LEU A 105 -2.23 -5.32 7.57
N GLY A 106 -2.34 -5.45 8.87
CA GLY A 106 -2.78 -6.70 9.50
C GLY A 106 -1.86 -7.89 9.25
N ILE A 107 -2.17 -9.01 9.89
CA ILE A 107 -1.53 -10.32 9.67
C ILE A 107 -2.62 -11.37 9.74
N PRO A 108 -2.82 -12.18 8.69
CA PRO A 108 -3.88 -13.19 8.66
C PRO A 108 -3.87 -14.07 9.91
N ASN A 109 -5.03 -14.26 10.52
CA ASN A 109 -5.27 -15.04 11.73
C ASN A 109 -4.53 -14.60 13.02
N LYS A 110 -3.80 -13.47 12.99
CA LYS A 110 -3.04 -12.98 14.14
C LYS A 110 -3.39 -11.54 14.52
N VAL A 111 -3.33 -10.63 13.57
CA VAL A 111 -3.58 -9.20 13.81
C VAL A 111 -4.55 -8.68 12.75
N SER A 112 -5.76 -8.32 13.19
CA SER A 112 -6.72 -7.68 12.29
C SER A 112 -6.21 -6.30 11.84
N PRO A 113 -6.40 -5.92 10.57
CA PRO A 113 -6.12 -4.55 10.13
C PRO A 113 -6.97 -3.54 10.93
N LEU A 114 -6.45 -2.32 11.09
CA LEU A 114 -7.24 -1.22 11.63
C LEU A 114 -8.22 -0.73 10.58
N GLU A 115 -9.49 -0.64 10.96
CA GLU A 115 -10.53 -0.09 10.10
C GLU A 115 -10.83 1.36 10.46
N LYS A 116 -11.34 2.15 9.50
CA LYS A 116 -11.72 3.55 9.73
C LYS A 116 -12.76 3.71 10.84
N SER A 117 -13.64 2.73 10.96
CA SER A 117 -14.70 2.67 11.97
C SER A 117 -14.19 2.44 13.39
N ASP A 118 -12.95 1.99 13.57
CA ASP A 118 -12.34 1.76 14.89
C ASP A 118 -11.98 3.08 15.56
N LEU A 119 -11.72 4.13 14.79
CA LEU A 119 -11.38 5.46 15.28
C LEU A 119 -12.66 6.22 15.67
N LYS A 120 -12.82 6.50 16.96
CA LYS A 120 -14.04 7.09 17.55
C LYS A 120 -13.88 8.54 17.95
N SER A 121 -12.69 9.11 17.81
CA SER A 121 -12.35 10.46 18.29
C SER A 121 -12.64 10.64 19.76
N SER A 122 -12.34 9.62 20.56
CA SER A 122 -12.52 9.62 22.03
C SER A 122 -11.46 10.51 22.67
N LEU A 123 -11.86 11.19 23.76
CA LEU A 123 -10.96 11.93 24.65
C LEU A 123 -10.53 11.08 25.86
N GLU A 124 -11.02 9.87 25.98
CA GLU A 124 -10.68 8.98 27.08
C GLU A 124 -9.21 8.57 26.99
N GLN A 125 -8.47 8.78 28.07
CA GLN A 125 -7.06 8.41 28.14
C GLN A 125 -6.86 6.91 27.88
N GLY A 126 -5.94 6.56 27.00
CA GLY A 126 -5.69 5.19 26.54
C GLY A 126 -6.65 4.71 25.45
N ASN A 127 -7.66 5.49 25.07
CA ASN A 127 -8.62 5.19 24.00
C ASN A 127 -8.77 6.33 22.99
N THR A 128 -7.82 7.24 22.94
CA THR A 128 -7.75 8.22 21.84
C THR A 128 -7.47 7.52 20.52
N ASP A 129 -7.73 8.18 19.41
CA ASP A 129 -7.43 7.62 18.08
C ASP A 129 -5.93 7.28 17.95
N GLY A 130 -5.06 8.10 18.53
CA GLY A 130 -3.62 7.84 18.60
C GLY A 130 -3.27 6.58 19.39
N ASP A 131 -3.87 6.39 20.55
CA ASP A 131 -3.66 5.18 21.36
C ASP A 131 -4.09 3.91 20.63
N ILE A 132 -5.20 3.99 19.88
CA ILE A 132 -5.72 2.87 19.09
C ILE A 132 -4.75 2.52 17.96
N ILE A 133 -4.25 3.52 17.23
CA ILE A 133 -3.27 3.31 16.15
C ILE A 133 -1.97 2.72 16.72
N VAL A 134 -1.42 3.29 17.80
CA VAL A 134 -0.18 2.80 18.45
C VAL A 134 -0.33 1.36 18.91
N ARG A 135 -1.46 1.00 19.55
CA ARG A 135 -1.73 -0.39 19.95
C ARG A 135 -1.72 -1.34 18.76
N LYS A 136 -2.32 -0.93 17.66
CA LYS A 136 -2.38 -1.75 16.43
C LYS A 136 -0.99 -1.93 15.83
N ILE A 137 -0.19 -0.87 15.76
CA ILE A 137 1.21 -0.93 15.30
C ILE A 137 2.03 -1.84 16.20
N ARG A 138 1.90 -1.73 17.53
CA ARG A 138 2.59 -2.58 18.50
C ARG A 138 2.26 -4.05 18.30
N ALA A 139 0.97 -4.37 18.14
CA ALA A 139 0.52 -5.73 17.84
C ALA A 139 1.12 -6.27 16.54
N PHE A 140 1.12 -5.45 15.47
CA PHE A 140 1.71 -5.83 14.18
C PHE A 140 3.22 -6.07 14.27
N LEU A 141 3.97 -5.18 14.93
CA LEU A 141 5.42 -5.29 15.04
C LEU A 141 5.86 -6.47 15.93
N ASN A 142 5.07 -6.84 16.93
CA ASN A 142 5.37 -7.99 17.77
C ASN A 142 5.39 -9.31 16.99
N GLU A 143 4.57 -9.42 15.95
CA GLU A 143 4.54 -10.58 15.06
C GLU A 143 5.64 -10.57 13.98
N LYS A 144 6.46 -9.52 13.94
CA LYS A 144 7.57 -9.42 12.97
C LYS A 144 8.89 -9.83 13.60
N HIS A 145 9.71 -10.52 12.80
CA HIS A 145 11.07 -10.90 13.18
C HIS A 145 12.03 -9.70 13.09
N LEU A 146 11.83 -8.74 13.99
CA LEU A 146 12.69 -7.57 14.14
C LEU A 146 13.32 -7.59 15.54
N PRO A 147 14.56 -7.08 15.70
CA PRO A 147 15.15 -6.87 17.03
C PRO A 147 14.24 -5.98 17.88
N ASP A 148 14.13 -6.30 19.17
CA ASP A 148 13.23 -5.59 20.08
C ASP A 148 13.59 -4.11 20.21
N GLU A 149 14.87 -3.76 20.17
CA GLU A 149 15.33 -2.37 20.16
C GLU A 149 14.78 -1.59 18.96
N LYS A 150 14.77 -2.20 17.75
CA LYS A 150 14.19 -1.58 16.56
C LYS A 150 12.68 -1.42 16.68
N LYS A 151 11.98 -2.43 17.22
CA LYS A 151 10.53 -2.35 17.48
C LYS A 151 10.21 -1.18 18.40
N GLN A 152 10.93 -1.09 19.53
CA GLN A 152 10.74 -0.02 20.51
C GLN A 152 11.06 1.36 19.92
N LEU A 153 12.11 1.47 19.13
CA LEU A 153 12.44 2.73 18.45
C LEU A 153 11.30 3.20 17.55
N ILE A 154 10.80 2.31 16.69
CA ILE A 154 9.67 2.62 15.78
C ILE A 154 8.44 3.06 16.59
N ILE A 155 8.08 2.28 17.64
CA ILE A 155 6.91 2.58 18.47
C ILE A 155 7.06 3.94 19.12
N ARG A 156 8.17 4.23 19.80
CA ARG A 156 8.40 5.52 20.47
C ARG A 156 8.37 6.70 19.49
N THR A 157 8.99 6.54 18.32
CA THR A 157 9.03 7.59 17.32
C THR A 157 7.61 7.94 16.84
N LEU A 158 6.79 6.94 16.56
CA LEU A 158 5.41 7.17 16.12
C LEU A 158 4.49 7.63 17.26
N GLU A 159 4.65 7.06 18.46
CA GLU A 159 3.87 7.40 19.64
C GLU A 159 3.98 8.88 20.00
N ASN A 160 5.19 9.44 19.94
CA ASN A 160 5.42 10.87 20.23
C ASN A 160 4.57 11.81 19.35
N THR A 161 4.32 11.46 18.11
CA THR A 161 3.42 12.25 17.24
C THR A 161 1.96 11.85 17.44
N LEU A 162 1.65 10.56 17.45
CA LEU A 162 0.28 10.04 17.43
C LEU A 162 -0.51 10.35 18.70
N THR A 163 0.15 10.44 19.87
CA THR A 163 -0.52 10.65 21.16
C THR A 163 -0.55 12.10 21.60
N THR A 164 -0.17 13.05 20.74
CA THR A 164 -0.27 14.48 21.07
C THR A 164 -1.74 14.92 21.20
N ASP A 165 -2.05 15.73 22.20
CA ASP A 165 -3.41 16.20 22.47
C ASP A 165 -4.02 16.94 21.29
N ASN A 166 -3.22 17.75 20.60
CA ASN A 166 -3.69 18.60 19.51
C ASN A 166 -4.37 17.80 18.40
N ILE A 167 -3.75 16.71 17.94
CA ILE A 167 -4.29 15.92 16.82
C ILE A 167 -5.37 14.94 17.24
N ASN A 168 -5.45 14.61 18.54
CA ASN A 168 -6.45 13.69 19.09
C ASN A 168 -7.73 14.42 19.55
N ARG A 169 -7.65 15.74 19.78
CA ARG A 169 -8.82 16.52 20.21
C ARG A 169 -9.85 16.64 19.09
N PRO A 170 -11.10 16.22 19.33
CA PRO A 170 -12.15 16.36 18.31
C PRO A 170 -12.46 17.82 18.01
N GLU A 171 -12.43 18.16 16.73
CA GLU A 171 -12.97 19.39 16.18
C GLU A 171 -14.16 19.03 15.30
N LYS A 172 -15.33 19.63 15.55
CA LYS A 172 -16.56 19.32 14.81
C LYS A 172 -16.95 17.83 14.81
N GLY A 173 -16.62 17.13 15.91
CA GLY A 173 -16.99 15.72 16.15
C GLY A 173 -15.94 14.69 15.69
N GLU A 174 -14.86 15.12 15.03
CA GLU A 174 -13.78 14.20 14.61
C GLU A 174 -12.40 14.75 14.98
N SER A 175 -11.50 13.84 15.40
CA SER A 175 -10.11 14.20 15.64
C SER A 175 -9.38 14.49 14.31
N GLN A 176 -8.39 15.38 14.36
CA GLN A 176 -7.53 15.64 13.20
C GLN A 176 -6.84 14.36 12.75
N LEU A 177 -6.38 13.54 13.69
CA LEU A 177 -5.74 12.26 13.42
C LEU A 177 -6.64 11.31 12.62
N LYS A 178 -7.92 11.20 13.02
CA LYS A 178 -8.89 10.37 12.28
C LYS A 178 -9.11 10.88 10.85
N ARG A 179 -9.28 12.18 10.65
CA ARG A 179 -9.46 12.77 9.31
C ARG A 179 -8.25 12.47 8.41
N VAL A 180 -7.03 12.68 8.93
CA VAL A 180 -5.78 12.40 8.20
C VAL A 180 -5.64 10.91 7.90
N PHE A 181 -5.90 10.05 8.88
CA PHE A 181 -5.85 8.59 8.72
C PHE A 181 -6.81 8.12 7.61
N ILE A 182 -8.06 8.56 7.63
CA ILE A 182 -9.05 8.21 6.60
C ILE A 182 -8.54 8.64 5.23
N LYS A 183 -8.02 9.85 5.11
CA LYS A 183 -7.50 10.38 3.86
C LYS A 183 -6.33 9.58 3.31
N ILE A 184 -5.38 9.19 4.18
CA ILE A 184 -4.25 8.34 3.83
C ILE A 184 -4.73 6.98 3.33
N VAL A 185 -5.63 6.33 4.06
CA VAL A 185 -6.14 5.01 3.72
C VAL A 185 -6.95 5.04 2.42
N ASP A 186 -7.77 6.07 2.19
CA ASP A 186 -8.54 6.21 0.96
C ASP A 186 -7.66 6.47 -0.26
N THR A 187 -6.61 7.27 -0.09
CA THR A 187 -5.72 7.63 -1.20
C THR A 187 -4.72 6.52 -1.52
N LEU A 188 -4.12 5.91 -0.50
CA LEU A 188 -3.00 4.99 -0.67
C LEU A 188 -3.36 3.51 -0.53
N GLY A 189 -4.48 3.19 0.14
CA GLY A 189 -4.86 1.83 0.49
C GLY A 189 -4.89 0.86 -0.69
N ILE A 190 -5.31 1.32 -1.86
CA ILE A 190 -5.32 0.52 -3.09
C ILE A 190 -3.92 0.05 -3.51
N TYR A 191 -2.89 0.82 -3.24
CA TYR A 191 -1.54 0.51 -3.70
C TYR A 191 -0.82 -0.51 -2.81
N TYR A 192 -1.00 -0.45 -1.49
CA TYR A 192 -0.29 -1.34 -0.57
C TYR A 192 -1.11 -2.54 -0.08
N LYS A 193 -2.45 -2.45 -0.02
CA LYS A 193 -3.30 -3.57 0.42
C LYS A 193 -3.45 -4.66 -0.65
N ILE A 194 -3.49 -4.28 -1.92
CA ILE A 194 -3.76 -5.21 -3.03
C ILE A 194 -2.47 -5.79 -3.61
N GLY A 195 -1.29 -5.29 -3.17
CA GLY A 195 0.00 -5.76 -3.70
C GLY A 195 0.13 -5.55 -5.21
N LEU A 196 -0.47 -4.50 -5.72
CA LEU A 196 -0.38 -4.07 -7.12
C LEU A 196 1.01 -3.45 -7.36
N THR A 197 1.95 -4.26 -7.41
CA THR A 197 3.32 -4.06 -7.21
C THR A 197 4.10 -3.57 -8.38
N THR A 198 4.30 -2.38 -8.35
CA THR A 198 5.56 -1.74 -8.66
C THR A 198 6.08 -1.19 -7.35
N ASP A 199 7.31 -0.82 -7.26
CA ASP A 199 8.01 -0.33 -6.09
C ASP A 199 7.26 0.81 -5.35
N PHE A 200 6.07 0.50 -4.79
CA PHE A 200 5.29 1.45 -3.99
C PHE A 200 6.11 1.97 -2.82
N THR A 201 6.85 1.08 -2.15
CA THR A 201 7.66 1.43 -0.98
C THR A 201 8.78 2.41 -1.36
N GLY A 202 9.50 2.16 -2.45
CA GLY A 202 10.54 3.08 -2.93
C GLY A 202 9.97 4.42 -3.38
N LYS A 203 8.84 4.44 -4.07
CA LYS A 203 8.14 5.67 -4.46
C LYS A 203 7.65 6.45 -3.26
N LEU A 204 7.02 5.77 -2.30
CA LEU A 204 6.61 6.38 -1.03
C LEU A 204 7.79 7.00 -0.30
N PHE A 205 8.90 6.28 -0.24
CA PHE A 205 10.11 6.73 0.44
C PHE A 205 10.67 8.00 -0.22
N ASN A 206 10.81 8.01 -1.53
CA ASN A 206 11.29 9.17 -2.29
C ASN A 206 10.39 10.41 -2.08
N GLU A 207 9.08 10.24 -2.13
CA GLU A 207 8.14 11.33 -1.89
C GLU A 207 8.21 11.84 -0.44
N MET A 208 8.32 10.95 0.56
CA MET A 208 8.48 11.34 1.96
C MET A 208 9.74 12.18 2.20
N TYR A 209 10.85 11.87 1.54
CA TYR A 209 12.05 12.72 1.60
C TYR A 209 11.81 14.09 1.00
N THR A 210 11.08 14.17 -0.11
CA THR A 210 10.69 15.46 -0.70
C THR A 210 9.83 16.26 0.28
N TRP A 211 8.93 15.62 1.02
CA TRP A 211 8.10 16.26 2.04
C TRP A 211 8.93 16.85 3.20
N LEU A 212 10.07 16.24 3.49
CA LEU A 212 11.03 16.71 4.51
C LEU A 212 11.95 17.84 4.00
N GLY A 213 11.67 18.38 2.82
CA GLY A 213 12.45 19.49 2.24
C GLY A 213 13.81 19.08 1.68
N PHE A 214 14.05 17.76 1.48
CA PHE A 214 15.26 17.32 0.79
C PHE A 214 15.16 17.65 -0.70
N THR A 215 16.10 18.42 -1.21
CA THR A 215 16.23 18.69 -2.64
C THR A 215 16.74 17.45 -3.37
N GLN A 216 16.51 17.37 -4.69
CA GLN A 216 17.01 16.28 -5.52
C GLN A 216 18.53 16.08 -5.37
N ASP A 217 19.29 17.15 -5.19
CA ASP A 217 20.74 17.06 -4.98
C ASP A 217 21.08 16.38 -3.65
N LYS A 218 20.33 16.67 -2.58
CA LYS A 218 20.48 15.97 -1.29
C LYS A 218 19.94 14.55 -1.31
N LEU A 219 18.94 14.25 -2.14
CA LEU A 219 18.44 12.89 -2.37
C LEU A 219 19.48 12.02 -3.09
N ASN A 220 20.31 12.64 -3.94
CA ASN A 220 21.41 11.92 -4.60
C ASN A 220 22.52 11.50 -3.60
N ASP A 221 22.63 12.16 -2.45
CA ASP A 221 23.56 11.80 -1.39
C ASP A 221 23.00 10.72 -0.44
N VAL A 222 21.67 10.59 -0.35
CA VAL A 222 20.97 9.53 0.39
C VAL A 222 20.49 8.50 -0.63
N VAL A 223 21.41 7.69 -1.08
CA VAL A 223 21.29 6.91 -2.30
C VAL A 223 20.33 5.73 -2.17
N LEU A 224 19.08 5.95 -2.51
CA LEU A 224 18.28 4.85 -3.05
C LEU A 224 18.67 4.68 -4.52
N THR A 225 19.22 3.54 -4.86
CA THR A 225 19.56 3.22 -6.26
C THR A 225 18.31 3.39 -7.14
N PRO A 226 18.33 4.23 -8.18
CA PRO A 226 17.18 4.38 -9.08
C PRO A 226 16.74 3.03 -9.63
N SER A 227 15.42 2.78 -9.66
CA SER A 227 14.85 1.48 -10.02
C SER A 227 15.31 0.97 -11.39
N TYR A 228 15.52 1.87 -12.37
CA TYR A 228 16.03 1.51 -13.69
C TYR A 228 17.49 1.03 -13.65
N VAL A 229 18.33 1.62 -12.76
CA VAL A 229 19.72 1.19 -12.56
C VAL A 229 19.74 -0.18 -11.88
N ALA A 230 18.95 -0.37 -10.81
CA ALA A 230 18.81 -1.65 -10.14
C ALA A 230 18.32 -2.74 -11.11
N THR A 231 17.32 -2.44 -11.93
CA THR A 231 16.81 -3.36 -12.96
C THR A 231 17.88 -3.70 -13.99
N LEU A 232 18.65 -2.72 -14.44
CA LEU A 232 19.75 -2.94 -15.38
C LEU A 232 20.82 -3.85 -14.78
N LEU A 233 21.24 -3.59 -13.54
CA LEU A 233 22.23 -4.41 -12.83
C LEU A 233 21.76 -5.86 -12.68
N VAL A 234 20.50 -6.07 -12.27
CA VAL A 234 19.89 -7.40 -12.13
C VAL A 234 19.87 -8.15 -13.47
N LYS A 235 19.50 -7.45 -14.56
CA LYS A 235 19.50 -8.04 -15.92
C LYS A 235 20.91 -8.37 -16.41
N LEU A 236 21.87 -7.47 -16.21
CA LEU A 236 23.28 -7.70 -16.59
C LEU A 236 23.90 -8.85 -15.79
N ALA A 237 23.60 -8.93 -14.51
CA ALA A 237 24.05 -10.02 -13.64
C ALA A 237 23.32 -11.35 -13.91
N ARG A 238 22.30 -11.36 -14.78
CA ARG A 238 21.47 -12.53 -15.10
C ARG A 238 20.87 -13.19 -13.86
N VAL A 239 20.43 -12.39 -12.89
CA VAL A 239 19.82 -12.87 -11.65
C VAL A 239 18.53 -13.64 -11.99
N THR A 240 18.41 -14.84 -11.44
CA THR A 240 17.24 -15.72 -11.56
C THR A 240 16.57 -15.91 -10.21
N LYS A 241 15.43 -16.59 -10.17
CA LYS A 241 14.73 -16.95 -8.91
C LYS A 241 15.57 -17.81 -7.97
N ASP A 242 16.59 -18.51 -8.50
CA ASP A 242 17.45 -19.42 -7.75
C ASP A 242 18.80 -18.77 -7.38
N SER A 243 18.98 -17.47 -7.69
CA SER A 243 20.20 -16.73 -7.39
C SER A 243 20.20 -16.22 -5.96
N TYR A 244 21.35 -16.31 -5.29
CA TYR A 244 21.60 -15.61 -4.03
C TYR A 244 22.16 -14.23 -4.35
N VAL A 245 21.49 -13.19 -3.84
CA VAL A 245 21.92 -11.80 -4.02
C VAL A 245 22.37 -11.24 -2.67
N TRP A 246 23.55 -10.68 -2.64
CA TRP A 246 24.09 -10.02 -1.47
C TRP A 246 24.27 -8.53 -1.75
N ASP A 247 23.70 -7.69 -0.89
CA ASP A 247 23.94 -6.26 -0.86
C ASP A 247 24.94 -5.94 0.25
N PHE A 248 26.12 -5.48 -0.14
CA PHE A 248 27.20 -5.16 0.81
C PHE A 248 27.14 -3.70 1.29
N ALA A 249 26.21 -2.91 0.77
CA ALA A 249 26.12 -1.47 1.01
C ALA A 249 24.96 -1.07 1.93
N THR A 250 24.27 -2.02 2.55
CA THR A 250 23.21 -1.77 3.53
C THR A 250 23.70 -1.77 4.95
#